data_5cab2950bd831969c2ea00906c8d8ba1
#
_entry.id   5cab2950bd831969c2ea00906c8d8ba1
#
_cell.length_a   1.000
_cell.length_b   1.000
_cell.length_c   1.000
_cell.angle_alpha   90.00
_cell.angle_beta   90.00
_cell.angle_gamma   90.00
#
_symmetry.space_group_name_H-M   'P 1'
#
loop_
_entity.id
_entity.type
_entity.pdbx_description
1 polymer ?
#
loop_
_entity_poly.entity_id
_entity_poly.type
_entity_poly.pdbx_seq_one_letter_code
_entity_poly.pdbx_strand_id
1 'polypeptide(L)'
;MIGFIKGQLVYKSASLICIEVNGIGYELEIPTSTFYDLPPEGSEVTLVTHLQIREDSHTLYGFLSDSERQLFRTLTKISGVGAKIALGVLSGINIKNFYVCVQNRDVATLITLPGVGKKTAERLIVEMQDKTIVNLDNSGHAANGQSQTLNEAYNALVSLGYKPHEAKNVLDKINLDGKSVEELLKESLRNIHNKS
;
A
#
# COMPACT_ATOMS: atom_id res chain seq x y z
N MET A 1 8.87 11.33 10.82
CA MET A 1 8.26 10.77 9.60
C MET A 1 7.22 11.75 9.06
N ILE A 2 7.20 12.02 7.74
CA ILE A 2 6.21 12.91 7.12
C ILE A 2 5.11 12.00 6.56
N GLY A 3 3.87 12.11 7.08
CA GLY A 3 2.76 11.20 6.74
C GLY A 3 1.92 11.66 5.56
N PHE A 4 1.74 12.98 5.44
CA PHE A 4 1.08 13.67 4.33
C PHE A 4 1.59 15.09 4.25
N ILE A 5 1.39 15.75 3.11
CA ILE A 5 1.61 17.17 2.91
C ILE A 5 0.34 17.76 2.30
N LYS A 6 -0.11 18.88 2.88
CA LYS A 6 -1.20 19.70 2.37
C LYS A 6 -0.69 21.12 2.16
N GLY A 7 -0.82 21.65 0.94
CA GLY A 7 -0.37 22.98 0.60
C GLY A 7 -0.63 23.35 -0.85
N GLN A 8 -0.03 24.43 -1.31
CA GLN A 8 -0.18 24.94 -2.67
C GLN A 8 0.80 24.23 -3.62
N LEU A 9 0.29 23.69 -4.72
CA LEU A 9 1.12 23.11 -5.79
C LEU A 9 1.79 24.25 -6.56
N VAL A 10 3.09 24.46 -6.36
CA VAL A 10 3.83 25.57 -6.99
C VAL A 10 4.56 25.15 -8.28
N TYR A 11 4.83 23.87 -8.42
CA TYR A 11 5.47 23.30 -9.60
C TYR A 11 5.05 21.85 -9.80
N LYS A 12 4.85 21.43 -11.06
CA LYS A 12 4.65 20.02 -11.39
C LYS A 12 5.30 19.59 -12.70
N SER A 13 5.93 18.43 -12.66
CA SER A 13 6.42 17.69 -13.83
C SER A 13 5.98 16.24 -13.74
N ALA A 14 6.24 15.44 -14.77
CA ALA A 14 5.79 14.06 -14.86
C ALA A 14 6.27 13.14 -13.71
N SER A 15 7.35 13.51 -13.02
CA SER A 15 7.96 12.68 -11.96
C SER A 15 8.29 13.45 -10.69
N LEU A 16 8.20 14.78 -10.69
CA LEU A 16 8.57 15.63 -9.57
C LEU A 16 7.58 16.78 -9.43
N ILE A 17 7.17 17.08 -8.21
CA ILE A 17 6.34 18.21 -7.87
C ILE A 17 6.93 18.98 -6.68
N CYS A 18 6.52 20.22 -6.52
CA CYS A 18 6.81 21.01 -5.33
C CYS A 18 5.50 21.52 -4.72
N ILE A 19 5.32 21.28 -3.43
CA ILE A 19 4.18 21.77 -2.64
C ILE A 19 4.72 22.75 -1.61
N GLU A 20 4.22 23.98 -1.65
CA GLU A 20 4.53 25.02 -0.67
C GLU A 20 3.61 24.90 0.55
N VAL A 21 4.21 24.93 1.74
CA VAL A 21 3.50 24.92 3.02
C VAL A 21 4.15 25.94 3.95
N ASN A 22 3.49 27.05 4.21
CA ASN A 22 3.94 28.12 5.12
C ASN A 22 5.36 28.63 4.81
N GLY A 23 5.68 28.85 3.55
CA GLY A 23 6.98 29.37 3.11
C GLY A 23 8.06 28.31 2.90
N ILE A 24 7.74 27.03 3.07
CA ILE A 24 8.65 25.90 2.81
C ILE A 24 8.17 25.13 1.58
N GLY A 25 9.02 24.99 0.56
CA GLY A 25 8.77 24.15 -0.60
C GLY A 25 9.23 22.71 -0.34
N TYR A 26 8.31 21.76 -0.43
CA TYR A 26 8.61 20.34 -0.37
C TYR A 26 8.62 19.76 -1.76
N GLU A 27 9.75 19.18 -2.17
CA GLU A 27 9.84 18.40 -3.41
C GLU A 27 9.46 16.95 -3.17
N LEU A 28 8.57 16.42 -4.03
CA LEU A 28 8.10 15.03 -3.96
C LEU A 28 8.29 14.36 -5.31
N GLU A 29 8.91 13.19 -5.31
CA GLU A 29 8.83 12.27 -6.44
C GLU A 29 7.47 11.59 -6.45
N ILE A 30 6.82 11.53 -7.62
CA ILE A 30 5.48 10.99 -7.78
C ILE A 30 5.39 9.97 -8.93
N PRO A 31 4.44 9.02 -8.90
CA PRO A 31 4.08 8.26 -10.10
C PRO A 31 3.58 9.19 -11.20
N THR A 32 3.86 8.85 -12.46
CA THR A 32 3.34 9.62 -13.61
C THR A 32 1.81 9.62 -13.65
N SER A 33 1.14 8.56 -13.18
CA SER A 33 -0.31 8.53 -13.00
C SER A 33 -0.80 9.68 -12.11
N THR A 34 -0.13 9.91 -10.97
CA THR A 34 -0.43 11.02 -10.06
C THR A 34 -0.31 12.38 -10.76
N PHE A 35 0.68 12.58 -11.64
CA PHE A 35 0.85 13.84 -12.36
C PHE A 35 -0.38 14.20 -13.22
N TYR A 36 -1.00 13.22 -13.87
CA TYR A 36 -2.19 13.47 -14.71
C TYR A 36 -3.43 13.83 -13.89
N ASP A 37 -3.54 13.30 -12.68
CA ASP A 37 -4.69 13.52 -11.79
C ASP A 37 -4.53 14.76 -10.90
N LEU A 38 -3.33 15.37 -10.84
CA LEU A 38 -3.09 16.59 -10.10
C LEU A 38 -3.72 17.81 -10.78
N PRO A 39 -4.31 18.74 -10.00
CA PRO A 39 -4.86 19.99 -10.51
C PRO A 39 -3.74 20.90 -11.08
N PRO A 40 -4.11 22.04 -11.72
CA PRO A 40 -3.12 23.00 -12.19
C PRO A 40 -2.31 23.60 -11.03
N GLU A 41 -1.13 24.10 -11.35
CA GLU A 41 -0.28 24.86 -10.43
C GLU A 41 -1.07 26.03 -9.82
N GLY A 42 -0.78 26.35 -8.57
CA GLY A 42 -1.51 27.34 -7.77
C GLY A 42 -2.68 26.75 -6.98
N SER A 43 -3.08 25.49 -7.23
CA SER A 43 -4.17 24.84 -6.50
C SER A 43 -3.69 24.24 -5.18
N GLU A 44 -4.60 24.15 -4.20
CA GLU A 44 -4.34 23.39 -2.96
C GLU A 44 -4.44 21.89 -3.24
N VAL A 45 -3.45 21.14 -2.78
CA VAL A 45 -3.39 19.69 -2.91
C VAL A 45 -3.05 19.02 -1.58
N THR A 46 -3.46 17.77 -1.44
CA THR A 46 -3.06 16.92 -0.32
C THR A 46 -2.55 15.60 -0.87
N LEU A 47 -1.33 15.24 -0.53
CA LEU A 47 -0.74 13.95 -0.89
C LEU A 47 -0.31 13.21 0.36
N VAL A 48 -0.57 11.91 0.39
CA VAL A 48 0.03 11.00 1.37
C VAL A 48 1.47 10.73 0.98
N THR A 49 2.38 10.64 1.95
CA THR A 49 3.81 10.65 1.67
C THR A 49 4.55 9.45 2.26
N HIS A 50 5.68 9.16 1.65
CA HIS A 50 6.68 8.23 2.17
C HIS A 50 8.05 8.90 2.12
N LEU A 51 8.66 9.11 3.29
CA LEU A 51 10.03 9.62 3.40
C LEU A 51 11.01 8.44 3.41
N GLN A 52 11.90 8.39 2.42
CA GLN A 52 13.04 7.48 2.39
C GLN A 52 14.30 8.23 2.80
N ILE A 53 14.96 7.73 3.83
CA ILE A 53 16.22 8.27 4.34
C ILE A 53 17.32 7.29 3.98
N ARG A 54 18.37 7.78 3.33
CA ARG A 54 19.63 7.07 3.05
C ARG A 54 20.79 7.90 3.62
N GLU A 55 21.98 7.35 3.63
CA GLU A 55 23.16 8.03 4.13
C GLU A 55 23.46 9.33 3.36
N ASP A 56 23.17 9.33 2.06
CA ASP A 56 23.50 10.40 1.09
C ASP A 56 22.28 11.20 0.62
N SER A 57 21.05 10.81 0.98
CA SER A 57 19.85 11.46 0.45
C SER A 57 18.61 11.26 1.34
N HIS A 58 17.78 12.29 1.33
CA HIS A 58 16.43 12.25 1.88
C HIS A 58 15.45 12.49 0.73
N THR A 59 14.71 11.48 0.35
CA THR A 59 13.74 11.58 -0.76
C THR A 59 12.32 11.43 -0.23
N LEU A 60 11.46 12.34 -0.62
CA LEU A 60 10.05 12.32 -0.29
C LEU A 60 9.24 11.86 -1.51
N TYR A 61 8.43 10.84 -1.33
CA TYR A 61 7.53 10.31 -2.35
C TYR A 61 6.10 10.71 -2.03
N GLY A 62 5.32 11.12 -3.05
CA GLY A 62 3.92 11.56 -2.93
C GLY A 62 2.97 10.65 -3.70
N PHE A 63 1.78 10.40 -3.10
CA PHE A 63 0.74 9.54 -3.65
C PHE A 63 -0.64 10.14 -3.41
N LEU A 64 -1.60 9.89 -4.31
CA LEU A 64 -2.98 10.35 -4.15
C LEU A 64 -3.73 9.55 -3.09
N SER A 65 -3.37 8.29 -2.88
CA SER A 65 -4.06 7.41 -1.93
C SER A 65 -3.09 6.66 -1.01
N ASP A 66 -3.60 6.24 0.14
CA ASP A 66 -2.85 5.38 1.06
C ASP A 66 -2.57 4.00 0.44
N SER A 67 -3.47 3.50 -0.39
CA SER A 67 -3.30 2.23 -1.11
C SER A 67 -2.08 2.26 -2.04
N GLU A 68 -1.86 3.35 -2.79
CA GLU A 68 -0.67 3.54 -3.62
C GLU A 68 0.60 3.59 -2.78
N ARG A 69 0.58 4.35 -1.67
CA ARG A 69 1.70 4.42 -0.74
C ARG A 69 2.02 3.04 -0.13
N GLN A 70 1.01 2.26 0.23
CA GLN A 70 1.19 0.90 0.76
C GLN A 70 1.78 -0.03 -0.28
N LEU A 71 1.29 0.01 -1.52
CA LEU A 71 1.86 -0.78 -2.62
C LEU A 71 3.32 -0.38 -2.86
N PHE A 72 3.64 0.92 -2.94
CA PHE A 72 5.01 1.41 -3.06
C PHE A 72 5.92 0.85 -1.96
N ARG A 73 5.51 0.95 -0.70
CA ARG A 73 6.26 0.41 0.45
C ARG A 73 6.45 -1.10 0.38
N THR A 74 5.47 -1.81 -0.15
CA THR A 74 5.54 -3.26 -0.30
C THR A 74 6.50 -3.65 -1.41
N LEU A 75 6.45 -2.96 -2.54
CA LEU A 75 7.35 -3.17 -3.67
C LEU A 75 8.81 -2.89 -3.32
N THR A 76 9.08 -1.77 -2.62
CA THR A 76 10.44 -1.37 -2.25
C THR A 76 11.10 -2.30 -1.20
N LYS A 77 10.35 -3.18 -0.55
CA LYS A 77 10.89 -4.24 0.32
C LYS A 77 11.36 -5.47 -0.44
N ILE A 78 11.00 -5.58 -1.73
CA ILE A 78 11.39 -6.70 -2.57
C ILE A 78 12.81 -6.49 -3.08
N SER A 79 13.69 -7.46 -2.87
CA SER A 79 15.08 -7.38 -3.32
C SER A 79 15.15 -7.15 -4.83
N GLY A 80 15.90 -6.12 -5.26
CA GLY A 80 16.03 -5.70 -6.65
C GLY A 80 14.90 -4.79 -7.16
N VAL A 81 13.94 -4.40 -6.29
CA VAL A 81 12.90 -3.41 -6.61
C VAL A 81 13.18 -2.13 -5.82
N GLY A 82 13.84 -1.18 -6.45
CA GLY A 82 14.05 0.16 -5.87
C GLY A 82 12.86 1.09 -6.08
N ALA A 83 12.94 2.29 -5.50
CA ALA A 83 11.89 3.31 -5.59
C ALA A 83 11.52 3.64 -7.05
N LYS A 84 12.52 3.77 -7.94
CA LYS A 84 12.29 4.06 -9.37
C LYS A 84 11.43 2.98 -10.06
N ILE A 85 11.69 1.71 -9.77
CA ILE A 85 10.88 0.60 -10.32
C ILE A 85 9.48 0.61 -9.71
N ALA A 86 9.36 0.84 -8.40
CA ALA A 86 8.08 0.91 -7.72
C ALA A 86 7.20 2.06 -8.24
N LEU A 87 7.78 3.24 -8.49
CA LEU A 87 7.08 4.36 -9.17
C LEU A 87 6.70 4.00 -10.60
N GLY A 88 7.57 3.31 -11.34
CA GLY A 88 7.28 2.81 -12.69
C GLY A 88 6.09 1.85 -12.72
N VAL A 89 6.01 0.94 -11.76
CA VAL A 89 4.85 0.03 -11.63
C VAL A 89 3.57 0.82 -11.37
N LEU A 90 3.57 1.74 -10.39
CA LEU A 90 2.40 2.58 -10.07
C LEU A 90 2.00 3.51 -11.22
N SER A 91 2.95 3.89 -12.08
CA SER A 91 2.68 4.72 -13.26
C SER A 91 2.06 3.93 -14.42
N GLY A 92 2.36 2.64 -14.54
CA GLY A 92 1.98 1.83 -15.70
C GLY A 92 0.74 0.96 -15.51
N ILE A 93 0.31 0.73 -14.27
CA ILE A 93 -0.83 -0.14 -13.98
C ILE A 93 -1.56 0.31 -12.70
N ASN A 94 -2.89 0.27 -12.69
CA ASN A 94 -3.63 0.53 -11.47
C ASN A 94 -3.48 -0.63 -10.47
N ILE A 95 -3.66 -0.34 -9.18
CA ILE A 95 -3.45 -1.28 -8.08
C ILE A 95 -4.23 -2.59 -8.26
N LYS A 96 -5.51 -2.49 -8.64
CA LYS A 96 -6.39 -3.65 -8.82
C LYS A 96 -5.84 -4.58 -9.93
N ASN A 97 -5.51 -4.01 -11.08
CA ASN A 97 -4.98 -4.78 -12.21
C ASN A 97 -3.59 -5.36 -11.89
N PHE A 98 -2.76 -4.63 -11.14
CA PHE A 98 -1.48 -5.17 -10.67
C PHE A 98 -1.68 -6.45 -9.85
N TYR A 99 -2.60 -6.46 -8.88
CA TYR A 99 -2.89 -7.66 -8.09
C TYR A 99 -3.49 -8.78 -8.93
N VAL A 100 -4.34 -8.48 -9.92
CA VAL A 100 -4.86 -9.47 -10.88
C VAL A 100 -3.72 -10.11 -11.68
N CYS A 101 -2.76 -9.32 -12.19
CA CYS A 101 -1.57 -9.85 -12.88
C CYS A 101 -0.74 -10.76 -11.99
N VAL A 102 -0.56 -10.39 -10.71
CA VAL A 102 0.18 -11.22 -9.73
C VAL A 102 -0.54 -12.55 -9.50
N GLN A 103 -1.85 -12.54 -9.30
CA GLN A 103 -2.65 -13.76 -9.09
C GLN A 103 -2.63 -14.69 -10.28
N ASN A 104 -2.76 -14.12 -11.49
CA ASN A 104 -2.75 -14.88 -12.74
C ASN A 104 -1.34 -15.27 -13.21
N ARG A 105 -0.29 -14.88 -12.47
CA ARG A 105 1.11 -15.05 -12.86
C ARG A 105 1.43 -14.47 -14.24
N ASP A 106 0.80 -13.35 -14.58
CA ASP A 106 0.93 -12.69 -15.86
C ASP A 106 2.25 -11.91 -15.97
N VAL A 107 3.33 -12.65 -16.22
CA VAL A 107 4.68 -12.10 -16.45
C VAL A 107 4.66 -11.19 -17.69
N ALA A 108 3.89 -11.54 -18.72
CA ALA A 108 3.88 -10.79 -19.98
C ALA A 108 3.40 -9.35 -19.79
N THR A 109 2.33 -9.13 -19.04
CA THR A 109 1.86 -7.79 -18.71
C THR A 109 2.85 -7.05 -17.80
N LEU A 110 3.43 -7.72 -16.79
CA LEU A 110 4.34 -7.05 -15.86
C LEU A 110 5.64 -6.56 -16.51
N ILE A 111 6.17 -7.24 -17.51
CA ILE A 111 7.39 -6.80 -18.23
C ILE A 111 7.16 -5.56 -19.11
N THR A 112 5.92 -5.20 -19.38
CA THR A 112 5.61 -3.95 -20.12
C THR A 112 5.76 -2.71 -19.24
N LEU A 113 5.81 -2.90 -17.92
CA LEU A 113 5.91 -1.79 -16.97
C LEU A 113 7.32 -1.19 -16.95
N PRO A 114 7.45 0.14 -16.80
CA PRO A 114 8.72 0.82 -16.82
C PRO A 114 9.71 0.26 -15.78
N GLY A 115 10.87 -0.17 -16.23
CA GLY A 115 11.95 -0.68 -15.37
C GLY A 115 11.74 -2.12 -14.86
N VAL A 116 10.70 -2.83 -15.30
CA VAL A 116 10.42 -4.22 -14.93
C VAL A 116 10.92 -5.16 -16.01
N GLY A 117 12.03 -5.84 -15.75
CA GLY A 117 12.52 -6.93 -16.60
C GLY A 117 11.91 -8.29 -16.20
N LYS A 118 12.14 -9.33 -17.02
CA LYS A 118 11.62 -10.69 -16.78
C LYS A 118 11.91 -11.20 -15.35
N LYS A 119 13.17 -11.13 -14.89
CA LYS A 119 13.56 -11.57 -13.54
C LYS A 119 12.84 -10.78 -12.44
N THR A 120 12.61 -9.48 -12.65
CA THR A 120 11.88 -8.61 -11.71
C THR A 120 10.41 -8.99 -11.68
N ALA A 121 9.78 -9.22 -12.84
CA ALA A 121 8.38 -9.64 -12.94
C ALA A 121 8.13 -10.99 -12.22
N GLU A 122 8.97 -11.99 -12.49
CA GLU A 122 8.89 -13.30 -11.82
C GLU A 122 9.03 -13.16 -10.30
N ARG A 123 9.97 -12.33 -9.82
CA ARG A 123 10.15 -12.05 -8.39
C ARG A 123 8.97 -11.33 -7.79
N LEU A 124 8.43 -10.29 -8.47
CA LEU A 124 7.23 -9.58 -8.04
C LEU A 124 6.07 -10.56 -7.81
N ILE A 125 5.86 -11.49 -8.74
CA ILE A 125 4.80 -12.50 -8.60
C ILE A 125 5.01 -13.35 -7.34
N VAL A 126 6.20 -13.92 -7.16
CA VAL A 126 6.48 -14.80 -6.01
C VAL A 126 6.32 -14.05 -4.69
N GLU A 127 6.93 -12.88 -4.55
CA GLU A 127 6.94 -12.11 -3.30
C GLU A 127 5.59 -11.45 -2.97
N MET A 128 4.75 -11.23 -3.97
CA MET A 128 3.45 -10.59 -3.81
C MET A 128 2.29 -11.58 -3.68
N GLN A 129 2.44 -12.84 -4.10
CA GLN A 129 1.37 -13.84 -4.01
C GLN A 129 0.83 -14.01 -2.58
N ASP A 130 1.73 -14.13 -1.59
CA ASP A 130 1.34 -14.29 -0.19
C ASP A 130 0.65 -13.05 0.39
N LYS A 131 0.92 -11.88 -0.19
CA LYS A 131 0.37 -10.59 0.25
C LYS A 131 -0.96 -10.24 -0.44
N THR A 132 -1.25 -10.87 -1.56
CA THR A 132 -2.45 -10.62 -2.37
C THR A 132 -3.72 -11.15 -1.69
N ILE A 133 -3.61 -12.24 -0.95
CA ILE A 133 -4.74 -12.87 -0.23
C ILE A 133 -5.33 -11.90 0.81
N VAL A 134 -4.50 -11.01 1.37
CA VAL A 134 -4.92 -10.07 2.44
C VAL A 134 -5.55 -8.79 1.88
N ASN A 135 -5.20 -8.37 0.65
CA ASN A 135 -5.58 -7.06 0.12
C ASN A 135 -6.78 -7.05 -0.83
N LEU A 136 -7.18 -8.19 -1.40
CA LEU A 136 -8.35 -8.26 -2.28
C LEU A 136 -9.68 -8.25 -1.51
N ASP A 137 -9.66 -8.72 -0.28
CA ASP A 137 -10.83 -8.61 0.62
C ASP A 137 -11.10 -7.15 1.04
N ASN A 138 -10.09 -6.25 0.91
CA ASN A 138 -10.22 -4.82 1.28
C ASN A 138 -10.65 -3.89 0.15
N SER A 139 -10.61 -4.31 -1.13
CA SER A 139 -10.79 -3.38 -2.26
C SER A 139 -12.07 -3.54 -3.08
N GLY A 140 -13.01 -4.31 -2.63
CA GLY A 140 -14.20 -4.46 -3.42
C GLY A 140 -15.35 -5.24 -2.80
N HIS A 141 -15.94 -4.70 -1.73
CA HIS A 141 -17.38 -4.92 -1.47
C HIS A 141 -17.82 -3.89 -0.41
N ALA A 142 -18.61 -2.93 -0.84
CA ALA A 142 -19.66 -2.36 -0.02
C ALA A 142 -20.69 -3.48 0.21
N ALA A 143 -20.38 -4.42 1.10
CA ALA A 143 -21.31 -5.46 1.52
C ALA A 143 -20.92 -5.97 2.92
N ASN A 144 -21.78 -5.66 3.87
CA ASN A 144 -21.84 -6.15 5.25
C ASN A 144 -20.69 -5.72 6.18
N GLY A 145 -21.02 -4.92 7.20
CA GLY A 145 -20.12 -4.47 8.28
C GLY A 145 -19.36 -5.59 9.00
N GLN A 146 -19.81 -6.85 8.90
CA GLN A 146 -19.16 -8.03 9.46
C GLN A 146 -17.83 -8.38 8.78
N SER A 147 -17.72 -8.25 7.45
CA SER A 147 -16.46 -8.52 6.73
C SER A 147 -15.41 -7.46 7.03
N GLN A 148 -15.80 -6.20 7.21
CA GLN A 148 -14.89 -5.13 7.58
C GLN A 148 -14.36 -5.31 9.00
N THR A 149 -15.23 -5.64 9.96
CA THR A 149 -14.88 -5.90 11.37
C THR A 149 -13.90 -7.08 11.49
N LEU A 150 -14.10 -8.14 10.70
CA LEU A 150 -13.20 -9.30 10.66
C LEU A 150 -11.80 -8.91 10.14
N ASN A 151 -11.73 -8.13 9.05
CA ASN A 151 -10.47 -7.70 8.46
C ASN A 151 -9.70 -6.74 9.38
N GLU A 152 -10.40 -5.84 10.07
CA GLU A 152 -9.79 -4.95 11.06
C GLU A 152 -9.21 -5.74 12.23
N ALA A 153 -9.95 -6.73 12.76
CA ALA A 153 -9.46 -7.63 13.82
C ALA A 153 -8.26 -8.46 13.37
N TYR A 154 -8.27 -9.00 12.14
CA TYR A 154 -7.15 -9.73 11.55
C TYR A 154 -5.90 -8.85 11.45
N ASN A 155 -6.02 -7.65 10.88
CA ASN A 155 -4.91 -6.73 10.72
C ASN A 155 -4.33 -6.29 12.07
N ALA A 156 -5.17 -6.11 13.08
CA ALA A 156 -4.73 -5.79 14.42
C ALA A 156 -3.93 -6.94 15.05
N LEU A 157 -4.36 -8.20 14.92
CA LEU A 157 -3.61 -9.37 15.40
C LEU A 157 -2.24 -9.49 14.73
N VAL A 158 -2.18 -9.30 13.39
CA VAL A 158 -0.91 -9.32 12.66
C VAL A 158 0.01 -8.17 13.10
N SER A 159 -0.54 -6.98 13.35
CA SER A 159 0.20 -5.82 13.87
C SER A 159 0.75 -6.05 15.29
N LEU A 160 0.08 -6.86 16.10
CA LEU A 160 0.53 -7.30 17.42
C LEU A 160 1.62 -8.40 17.36
N GLY A 161 2.01 -8.84 16.14
CA GLY A 161 3.09 -9.79 15.92
C GLY A 161 2.67 -11.25 15.77
N TYR A 162 1.37 -11.56 15.75
CA TYR A 162 0.89 -12.92 15.47
C TYR A 162 1.08 -13.27 13.99
N LYS A 163 1.40 -14.55 13.72
CA LYS A 163 1.57 -14.99 12.33
C LYS A 163 0.23 -14.96 11.58
N PRO A 164 0.21 -14.61 10.28
CA PRO A 164 -1.01 -14.51 9.48
C PRO A 164 -1.94 -15.73 9.56
N HIS A 165 -1.36 -16.94 9.53
CA HIS A 165 -2.13 -18.19 9.63
C HIS A 165 -2.72 -18.41 11.04
N GLU A 166 -2.05 -17.96 12.10
CA GLU A 166 -2.53 -18.05 13.49
C GLU A 166 -3.70 -17.10 13.70
N ALA A 167 -3.56 -15.85 13.24
CA ALA A 167 -4.61 -14.84 13.29
C ALA A 167 -5.88 -15.32 12.56
N LYS A 168 -5.73 -15.87 11.35
CA LYS A 168 -6.85 -16.42 10.58
C LYS A 168 -7.51 -17.59 11.29
N ASN A 169 -6.74 -18.60 11.72
CA ASN A 169 -7.24 -19.79 12.38
C ASN A 169 -8.00 -19.50 13.69
N VAL A 170 -7.65 -18.43 14.38
CA VAL A 170 -8.35 -18.03 15.61
C VAL A 170 -9.65 -17.32 15.29
N LEU A 171 -9.63 -16.40 14.32
CA LEU A 171 -10.83 -15.67 13.90
C LEU A 171 -11.89 -16.58 13.25
N ASP A 172 -11.46 -17.57 12.46
CA ASP A 172 -12.37 -18.56 11.84
C ASP A 172 -13.15 -19.41 12.87
N LYS A 173 -12.71 -19.44 14.13
CA LYS A 173 -13.36 -20.20 15.24
C LYS A 173 -14.27 -19.35 16.12
N ILE A 174 -14.31 -18.04 15.91
CA ILE A 174 -15.10 -17.11 16.70
C ILE A 174 -16.39 -16.81 15.96
N ASN A 175 -17.52 -16.86 16.69
CA ASN A 175 -18.78 -16.38 16.14
C ASN A 175 -18.72 -14.85 15.97
N LEU A 176 -18.98 -14.39 14.74
CA LEU A 176 -18.83 -13.00 14.33
C LEU A 176 -20.10 -12.16 14.55
N ASP A 177 -21.25 -12.80 14.84
CA ASP A 177 -22.54 -12.13 14.87
C ASP A 177 -22.61 -11.02 15.92
N GLY A 178 -22.72 -9.78 15.43
CA GLY A 178 -22.93 -8.59 16.25
C GLY A 178 -21.73 -8.12 17.08
N LYS A 179 -20.55 -8.73 16.91
CA LYS A 179 -19.35 -8.37 17.68
C LYS A 179 -18.60 -7.20 17.06
N SER A 180 -18.13 -6.31 17.91
CA SER A 180 -17.20 -5.23 17.56
C SER A 180 -15.78 -5.78 17.34
N VAL A 181 -14.93 -4.99 16.66
CA VAL A 181 -13.49 -5.30 16.48
C VAL A 181 -12.80 -5.56 17.82
N GLU A 182 -13.14 -4.77 18.85
CA GLU A 182 -12.54 -4.88 20.19
C GLU A 182 -12.91 -6.21 20.86
N GLU A 183 -14.16 -6.65 20.74
CA GLU A 183 -14.63 -7.92 21.28
C GLU A 183 -13.97 -9.11 20.58
N LEU A 184 -13.85 -9.05 19.23
CA LEU A 184 -13.17 -10.08 18.45
C LEU A 184 -11.70 -10.18 18.83
N LEU A 185 -11.02 -9.06 19.04
CA LEU A 185 -9.63 -9.03 19.46
C LEU A 185 -9.46 -9.64 20.86
N LYS A 186 -10.28 -9.23 21.83
CA LYS A 186 -10.24 -9.78 23.20
C LYS A 186 -10.42 -11.28 23.22
N GLU A 187 -11.40 -11.78 22.47
CA GLU A 187 -11.68 -13.21 22.38
C GLU A 187 -10.58 -13.98 21.67
N SER A 188 -10.05 -13.42 20.58
CA SER A 188 -8.91 -14.00 19.85
C SER A 188 -7.68 -14.13 20.74
N LEU A 189 -7.33 -13.09 21.49
CA LEU A 189 -6.18 -13.10 22.40
C LEU A 189 -6.36 -14.12 23.53
N ARG A 190 -7.58 -14.26 24.08
CA ARG A 190 -7.88 -15.30 25.09
C ARG A 190 -7.72 -16.71 24.52
N ASN A 191 -8.19 -16.94 23.29
CA ASN A 191 -8.12 -18.26 22.64
C ASN A 191 -6.68 -18.66 22.27
N ILE A 192 -5.80 -17.68 21.99
CA ILE A 192 -4.37 -17.92 21.75
C ILE A 192 -3.66 -18.29 23.07
N HIS A 193 -3.92 -17.55 24.16
CA HIS A 193 -3.27 -17.79 25.45
C HIS A 193 -3.71 -19.09 26.13
N ASN A 194 -4.95 -19.55 25.91
CA ASN A 194 -5.44 -20.80 26.47
C ASN A 194 -4.92 -22.06 25.74
N LYS A 195 -4.09 -21.90 24.71
CA LYS A 195 -3.45 -23.00 23.95
C LYS A 195 -1.96 -23.19 24.24
N SER A 196 -1.38 -22.40 25.16
CA SER A 196 0.02 -22.53 25.59
C SER A 196 0.19 -23.38 26.83
#